data_264873b41f7045cb09ec8978608007b4
#
_entry.id   264873b41f7045cb09ec8978608007b4
#
_cell.length_a   1.000
_cell.length_b   1.000
_cell.length_c   1.000
_cell.angle_alpha   90.00
_cell.angle_beta   90.00
_cell.angle_gamma   90.00
#
_symmetry.space_group_name_H-M   'P 1'
#
loop_
_entity.id
_entity.type
_entity.pdbx_description
1 polymer ?
#
loop_
_entity_poly.entity_id
_entity_poly.type
_entity_poly.pdbx_seq_one_letter_code
_entity_poly.pdbx_strand_id
1 'polypeptide(L)'
;MDWYAEHFDVISWDNRGLGRSGSAEKYSLPLYASDLKDLLHYLEVEKAIIFGVSWGGVLAQRFATMFPEICLAIVLDSTSSEVNLKASENWYTRGEIARLGAERALAGKELSQAFDGHKTASNSTYSKVLPEHLDSYVAQCRATGGLREHPLTPELGSLNVPTLVVGAGRDTVAGAGGSVILDRTLPKSELHIFQDAGHGVYTTEREGFRKLLLDFLGRLDLI
;
A
#
# COMPACT_ATOMS: atom_id res chain seq x y z
N MET A 1 0.54 -7.25 -15.78
CA MET A 1 0.03 -8.52 -15.18
C MET A 1 0.62 -9.72 -15.92
N ASP A 2 0.67 -9.73 -17.24
CA ASP A 2 1.06 -10.90 -18.04
C ASP A 2 2.40 -11.54 -17.60
N TRP A 3 3.46 -10.74 -17.43
CA TRP A 3 4.76 -11.25 -16.98
C TRP A 3 4.69 -11.95 -15.61
N TYR A 4 3.92 -11.43 -14.66
CA TYR A 4 3.78 -12.09 -13.35
C TYR A 4 3.03 -13.41 -13.47
N ALA A 5 2.02 -13.48 -14.32
CA ALA A 5 1.25 -14.71 -14.57
C ALA A 5 2.05 -15.79 -15.33
N GLU A 6 3.16 -15.41 -16.00
CA GLU A 6 4.09 -16.37 -16.60
C GLU A 6 4.97 -17.08 -15.55
N HIS A 7 5.11 -16.51 -14.35
CA HIS A 7 6.02 -17.00 -13.31
C HIS A 7 5.30 -17.42 -12.01
N PHE A 8 4.07 -16.94 -11.80
CA PHE A 8 3.33 -17.10 -10.54
C PHE A 8 1.84 -17.30 -10.79
N ASP A 9 1.19 -18.01 -9.88
CA ASP A 9 -0.26 -17.94 -9.72
C ASP A 9 -0.61 -16.61 -9.02
N VAL A 10 -1.13 -15.64 -9.78
CA VAL A 10 -1.32 -14.26 -9.33
C VAL A 10 -2.73 -14.02 -8.82
N ILE A 11 -2.85 -13.63 -7.55
CA ILE A 11 -4.10 -13.16 -6.95
C ILE A 11 -4.05 -11.64 -6.84
N SER A 12 -4.95 -10.97 -7.52
CA SER A 12 -5.15 -9.51 -7.43
C SER A 12 -6.61 -9.24 -7.10
N TRP A 13 -6.86 -8.43 -6.07
CA TRP A 13 -8.21 -8.16 -5.59
C TRP A 13 -8.44 -6.67 -5.34
N ASP A 14 -9.69 -6.29 -5.32
CA ASP A 14 -10.11 -4.98 -4.83
C ASP A 14 -10.41 -5.08 -3.32
N ASN A 15 -9.88 -4.17 -2.52
CA ASN A 15 -10.21 -4.12 -1.09
C ASN A 15 -11.70 -3.83 -0.89
N ARG A 16 -12.28 -4.25 0.27
CA ARG A 16 -13.67 -3.94 0.61
C ARG A 16 -14.01 -2.47 0.34
N GLY A 17 -15.14 -2.22 -0.31
CA GLY A 17 -15.61 -0.89 -0.70
C GLY A 17 -14.84 -0.24 -1.83
N LEU A 18 -14.02 -0.97 -2.59
CA LEU A 18 -13.34 -0.49 -3.79
C LEU A 18 -13.60 -1.41 -4.97
N GLY A 19 -13.49 -0.84 -6.19
CA GLY A 19 -13.58 -1.58 -7.44
C GLY A 19 -14.87 -2.38 -7.54
N ARG A 20 -14.75 -3.72 -7.61
CA ARG A 20 -15.85 -4.66 -7.69
C ARG A 20 -16.21 -5.31 -6.36
N SER A 21 -15.44 -5.04 -5.30
CA SER A 21 -15.72 -5.54 -3.96
C SER A 21 -16.86 -4.77 -3.28
N GLY A 22 -17.71 -5.48 -2.55
CA GLY A 22 -18.85 -4.89 -1.85
C GLY A 22 -18.43 -3.87 -0.79
N SER A 23 -19.34 -2.93 -0.49
CA SER A 23 -19.21 -2.01 0.64
C SER A 23 -19.33 -2.75 1.97
N ALA A 24 -18.86 -2.14 3.04
CA ALA A 24 -18.92 -2.67 4.40
C ALA A 24 -19.30 -1.57 5.39
N GLU A 25 -19.79 -1.95 6.57
CA GLU A 25 -20.10 -1.00 7.65
C GLU A 25 -18.83 -0.42 8.31
N LYS A 26 -17.72 -1.16 8.25
CA LYS A 26 -16.46 -0.80 8.91
C LYS A 26 -15.27 -1.01 7.98
N TYR A 27 -14.33 -0.08 8.09
CA TYR A 27 -13.09 -0.08 7.36
C TYR A 27 -11.94 0.19 8.33
N SER A 28 -10.95 -0.70 8.34
CA SER A 28 -9.71 -0.51 9.11
C SER A 28 -8.60 -1.38 8.53
N LEU A 29 -7.36 -1.03 8.82
CA LEU A 29 -6.20 -1.78 8.32
C LEU A 29 -6.24 -3.27 8.74
N PRO A 30 -6.59 -3.64 10.00
CA PRO A 30 -6.77 -5.05 10.37
C PRO A 30 -7.91 -5.76 9.62
N LEU A 31 -9.02 -5.06 9.32
CA LEU A 31 -10.11 -5.67 8.55
C LEU A 31 -9.71 -5.95 7.10
N TYR A 32 -8.99 -5.05 6.45
CA TYR A 32 -8.44 -5.31 5.11
C TYR A 32 -7.47 -6.51 5.11
N ALA A 33 -6.65 -6.64 6.15
CA ALA A 33 -5.76 -7.79 6.29
C ALA A 33 -6.53 -9.10 6.50
N SER A 34 -7.61 -9.08 7.29
CA SER A 34 -8.49 -10.24 7.49
C SER A 34 -9.20 -10.64 6.21
N ASP A 35 -9.64 -9.68 5.38
CA ASP A 35 -10.23 -9.96 4.06
C ASP A 35 -9.27 -10.73 3.16
N LEU A 36 -8.01 -10.35 3.13
CA LEU A 36 -7.01 -11.08 2.36
C LEU A 36 -6.83 -12.51 2.88
N LYS A 37 -6.76 -12.70 4.20
CA LYS A 37 -6.70 -14.04 4.79
C LYS A 37 -7.90 -14.88 4.38
N ASP A 38 -9.12 -14.32 4.47
CA ASP A 38 -10.35 -15.03 4.14
C ASP A 38 -10.42 -15.34 2.64
N LEU A 39 -9.94 -14.44 1.77
CA LEU A 39 -9.81 -14.68 0.33
C LEU A 39 -8.84 -15.83 0.03
N LEU A 40 -7.65 -15.84 0.65
CA LEU A 40 -6.67 -16.91 0.46
C LEU A 40 -7.25 -18.26 0.92
N HIS A 41 -7.94 -18.28 2.07
CA HIS A 41 -8.62 -19.46 2.55
C HIS A 41 -9.71 -19.97 1.59
N TYR A 42 -10.53 -19.05 1.06
CA TYR A 42 -11.57 -19.38 0.06
C TYR A 42 -10.98 -19.98 -1.23
N LEU A 43 -9.79 -19.50 -1.63
CA LEU A 43 -9.06 -20.00 -2.80
C LEU A 43 -8.19 -21.23 -2.50
N GLU A 44 -8.27 -21.79 -1.28
CA GLU A 44 -7.48 -22.93 -0.82
C GLU A 44 -5.96 -22.68 -0.91
N VAL A 45 -5.53 -21.40 -0.74
CA VAL A 45 -4.11 -21.00 -0.72
C VAL A 45 -3.63 -20.95 0.72
N GLU A 46 -2.82 -21.90 1.13
CA GLU A 46 -2.28 -21.99 2.49
C GLU A 46 -1.17 -20.97 2.74
N LYS A 47 -0.33 -20.69 1.75
CA LYS A 47 0.81 -19.78 1.84
C LYS A 47 0.99 -19.00 0.57
N ALA A 48 1.41 -17.74 0.70
CA ALA A 48 1.59 -16.84 -0.43
C ALA A 48 2.80 -15.90 -0.23
N ILE A 49 3.33 -15.40 -1.34
CA ILE A 49 4.20 -14.22 -1.36
C ILE A 49 3.30 -13.00 -1.37
N ILE A 50 3.46 -12.10 -0.40
CA ILE A 50 2.62 -10.92 -0.26
C ILE A 50 3.35 -9.71 -0.86
N PHE A 51 2.84 -9.18 -1.96
CA PHE A 51 3.40 -8.02 -2.64
C PHE A 51 2.53 -6.78 -2.42
N GLY A 52 3.12 -5.73 -1.89
CA GLY A 52 2.43 -4.46 -1.65
C GLY A 52 3.22 -3.25 -2.12
N VAL A 53 2.53 -2.35 -2.86
CA VAL A 53 3.07 -1.06 -3.31
C VAL A 53 2.41 0.07 -2.55
N SER A 54 3.18 1.03 -2.05
CA SER A 54 2.63 2.21 -1.38
C SER A 54 1.65 1.83 -0.25
N TRP A 55 0.37 2.23 -0.35
CA TRP A 55 -0.69 1.80 0.57
C TRP A 55 -0.80 0.27 0.66
N GLY A 56 -0.68 -0.43 -0.47
CA GLY A 56 -0.65 -1.90 -0.49
C GLY A 56 0.51 -2.47 0.34
N GLY A 57 1.64 -1.75 0.42
CA GLY A 57 2.76 -2.10 1.29
C GLY A 57 2.43 -1.92 2.78
N VAL A 58 1.65 -0.91 3.15
CA VAL A 58 1.14 -0.75 4.54
C VAL A 58 0.22 -1.93 4.88
N LEU A 59 -0.65 -2.32 3.95
CA LEU A 59 -1.53 -3.49 4.13
C LEU A 59 -0.72 -4.79 4.22
N ALA A 60 0.28 -4.99 3.37
CA ALA A 60 1.16 -6.17 3.40
C ALA A 60 1.89 -6.31 4.75
N GLN A 61 2.39 -5.21 5.31
CA GLN A 61 2.99 -5.19 6.66
C GLN A 61 1.98 -5.61 7.72
N ARG A 62 0.77 -5.04 7.72
CA ARG A 62 -0.29 -5.41 8.68
C ARG A 62 -0.70 -6.87 8.51
N PHE A 63 -0.84 -7.35 7.29
CA PHE A 63 -1.15 -8.75 7.01
C PHE A 63 -0.08 -9.68 7.61
N ALA A 64 1.18 -9.38 7.35
CA ALA A 64 2.28 -10.20 7.82
C ALA A 64 2.46 -10.19 9.34
N THR A 65 2.15 -9.07 10.02
CA THR A 65 2.18 -9.03 11.49
C THR A 65 1.01 -9.80 12.12
N MET A 66 -0.13 -9.88 11.45
CA MET A 66 -1.29 -10.64 11.94
C MET A 66 -1.24 -12.13 11.59
N PHE A 67 -0.68 -12.48 10.41
CA PHE A 67 -0.72 -13.82 9.84
C PHE A 67 0.66 -14.22 9.26
N PRO A 68 1.74 -14.19 10.05
CA PRO A 68 3.09 -14.46 9.54
C PRO A 68 3.23 -15.89 9.00
N GLU A 69 2.45 -16.85 9.49
CA GLU A 69 2.46 -18.24 9.07
C GLU A 69 1.96 -18.46 7.63
N ILE A 70 1.19 -17.51 7.09
CA ILE A 70 0.70 -17.53 5.71
C ILE A 70 1.75 -16.97 4.73
N CYS A 71 2.68 -16.15 5.22
CA CYS A 71 3.65 -15.46 4.39
C CYS A 71 4.88 -16.33 4.07
N LEU A 72 5.09 -16.67 2.80
CA LEU A 72 6.36 -17.25 2.33
C LEU A 72 7.46 -16.19 2.27
N ALA A 73 7.12 -15.03 1.75
CA ALA A 73 7.95 -13.84 1.68
C ALA A 73 7.07 -12.60 1.55
N ILE A 74 7.66 -11.42 1.80
CA ILE A 74 6.99 -10.13 1.59
C ILE A 74 7.82 -9.30 0.63
N VAL A 75 7.14 -8.58 -0.28
CA VAL A 75 7.77 -7.60 -1.17
C VAL A 75 7.11 -6.25 -0.94
N LEU A 76 7.89 -5.27 -0.48
CA LEU A 76 7.44 -3.93 -0.13
C LEU A 76 8.06 -2.92 -1.08
N ASP A 77 7.26 -2.33 -1.96
CA ASP A 77 7.71 -1.33 -2.93
C ASP A 77 7.16 0.06 -2.58
N SER A 78 8.03 1.06 -2.48
CA SER A 78 7.67 2.48 -2.31
C SER A 78 6.70 2.72 -1.14
N THR A 79 6.98 2.15 0.02
CA THR A 79 6.12 2.19 1.21
C THR A 79 6.89 2.52 2.49
N SER A 80 6.17 2.68 3.59
CA SER A 80 6.75 2.95 4.91
C SER A 80 5.90 2.32 6.01
N SER A 81 6.50 2.06 7.17
CA SER A 81 5.81 1.60 8.38
C SER A 81 5.34 2.74 9.29
N GLU A 82 5.77 3.95 9.00
CA GLU A 82 5.45 5.17 9.76
C GLU A 82 5.46 6.39 8.83
N VAL A 83 4.86 7.49 9.25
CA VAL A 83 4.84 8.74 8.50
C VAL A 83 5.21 9.93 9.39
N ASN A 84 5.86 10.94 8.83
CA ASN A 84 6.12 12.20 9.52
C ASN A 84 4.85 13.07 9.60
N LEU A 85 4.91 14.15 10.41
CA LEU A 85 3.77 15.06 10.59
C LEU A 85 3.18 15.57 9.28
N LYS A 86 4.03 16.06 8.37
CA LYS A 86 3.58 16.62 7.08
C LYS A 86 2.88 15.56 6.21
N ALA A 87 3.40 14.35 6.17
CA ALA A 87 2.77 13.25 5.43
C ALA A 87 1.44 12.84 6.08
N SER A 88 1.38 12.77 7.41
CA SER A 88 0.15 12.51 8.16
C SER A 88 -0.94 13.54 7.84
N GLU A 89 -0.63 14.83 7.97
CA GLU A 89 -1.56 15.92 7.64
C GLU A 89 -2.03 15.85 6.18
N ASN A 90 -1.14 15.55 5.24
CA ASN A 90 -1.49 15.40 3.84
C ASN A 90 -2.48 14.24 3.62
N TRP A 91 -2.29 13.10 4.29
CA TRP A 91 -3.18 11.97 4.16
C TRP A 91 -4.57 12.24 4.76
N TYR A 92 -4.63 12.84 5.96
CA TYR A 92 -5.91 13.27 6.54
C TYR A 92 -6.63 14.28 5.64
N THR A 93 -5.91 15.29 5.14
CA THR A 93 -6.44 16.30 4.22
C THR A 93 -7.00 15.65 2.95
N ARG A 94 -6.33 14.65 2.39
CA ARG A 94 -6.82 13.89 1.22
C ARG A 94 -8.18 13.25 1.49
N GLY A 95 -8.33 12.57 2.61
CA GLY A 95 -9.59 11.95 3.01
C GLY A 95 -10.72 12.96 3.13
N GLU A 96 -10.45 14.09 3.78
CA GLU A 96 -11.46 15.15 3.96
C GLU A 96 -11.81 15.85 2.64
N ILE A 97 -10.84 16.09 1.75
CA ILE A 97 -11.11 16.62 0.40
C ILE A 97 -12.02 15.67 -0.37
N ALA A 98 -11.75 14.36 -0.34
CA ALA A 98 -12.60 13.39 -1.02
C ALA A 98 -14.04 13.39 -0.46
N ARG A 99 -14.20 13.41 0.87
CA ARG A 99 -15.49 13.47 1.54
C ARG A 99 -16.27 14.73 1.17
N LEU A 100 -15.65 15.89 1.32
CA LEU A 100 -16.27 17.18 0.97
C LEU A 100 -16.58 17.29 -0.54
N GLY A 101 -15.75 16.70 -1.39
CA GLY A 101 -15.96 16.62 -2.83
C GLY A 101 -17.20 15.83 -3.19
N ALA A 102 -17.40 14.66 -2.58
CA ALA A 102 -18.58 13.84 -2.77
C ALA A 102 -19.87 14.54 -2.26
N GLU A 103 -19.81 15.14 -1.06
CA GLU A 103 -20.95 15.90 -0.50
C GLU A 103 -21.39 17.05 -1.41
N ARG A 104 -20.43 17.75 -2.03
CA ARG A 104 -20.72 18.86 -2.95
C ARG A 104 -21.23 18.41 -4.29
N ALA A 105 -20.71 17.32 -4.83
CA ALA A 105 -21.21 16.72 -6.06
C ALA A 105 -22.68 16.29 -5.90
N LEU A 106 -23.02 15.68 -4.76
CA LEU A 106 -24.41 15.33 -4.41
C LEU A 106 -25.31 16.58 -4.24
N ALA A 107 -24.74 17.71 -3.79
CA ALA A 107 -25.45 18.97 -3.62
C ALA A 107 -25.52 19.81 -4.90
N GLY A 108 -25.03 19.33 -6.05
CA GLY A 108 -25.03 20.04 -7.32
C GLY A 108 -24.13 21.28 -7.36
N LYS A 109 -23.15 21.40 -6.47
CA LYS A 109 -22.20 22.53 -6.40
C LYS A 109 -20.90 22.15 -7.09
N GLU A 110 -20.44 22.97 -8.04
CA GLU A 110 -19.16 22.76 -8.71
C GLU A 110 -17.98 22.77 -7.71
N LEU A 111 -17.14 21.76 -7.79
CA LEU A 111 -15.95 21.55 -6.96
C LEU A 111 -14.87 22.63 -7.14
N SER A 112 -14.91 23.41 -8.23
CA SER A 112 -13.86 24.33 -8.64
C SER A 112 -13.65 25.51 -7.68
N GLN A 113 -14.68 25.96 -6.99
CA GLN A 113 -14.61 27.20 -6.19
C GLN A 113 -14.06 27.03 -4.76
N ALA A 114 -13.93 25.83 -4.26
CA ALA A 114 -13.56 25.60 -2.87
C ALA A 114 -12.07 25.33 -2.64
N PHE A 115 -11.31 25.05 -3.68
CA PHE A 115 -9.92 24.58 -3.58
C PHE A 115 -8.93 25.36 -4.43
N ASP A 116 -9.24 26.60 -4.80
CA ASP A 116 -8.35 27.48 -5.56
C ASP A 116 -7.00 27.77 -4.85
N GLY A 117 -6.86 27.46 -3.57
CA GLY A 117 -5.61 27.60 -2.80
C GLY A 117 -4.65 26.39 -2.83
N HIS A 118 -5.09 25.21 -3.30
CA HIS A 118 -4.28 23.98 -3.28
C HIS A 118 -4.17 23.32 -4.66
N LYS A 119 -3.67 24.08 -5.63
CA LYS A 119 -3.35 23.55 -6.97
C LYS A 119 -2.08 22.69 -6.92
N THR A 120 -2.21 21.43 -6.48
CA THR A 120 -1.20 20.40 -6.73
C THR A 120 -1.73 19.43 -7.76
N ALA A 121 -0.85 18.82 -8.57
CA ALA A 121 -1.22 17.81 -9.59
C ALA A 121 -2.04 16.63 -9.02
N SER A 122 -2.02 16.44 -7.71
CA SER A 122 -2.79 15.42 -6.99
C SER A 122 -4.29 15.76 -6.85
N ASN A 123 -4.70 17.00 -6.96
CA ASN A 123 -6.11 17.41 -6.77
C ASN A 123 -7.05 16.81 -7.83
N SER A 124 -6.56 16.56 -9.05
CA SER A 124 -7.36 15.96 -10.12
C SER A 124 -7.77 14.51 -9.88
N THR A 125 -7.07 13.80 -9.00
CA THR A 125 -7.31 12.38 -8.72
C THR A 125 -8.40 12.20 -7.65
N TYR A 126 -8.50 13.10 -6.68
CA TYR A 126 -9.43 12.97 -5.54
C TYR A 126 -10.88 13.35 -5.88
N SER A 127 -11.07 14.20 -6.87
CA SER A 127 -12.40 14.52 -7.41
C SER A 127 -13.04 13.36 -8.19
N LYS A 128 -12.31 12.25 -8.37
CA LYS A 128 -12.74 11.08 -9.14
C LYS A 128 -13.05 9.85 -8.26
N VAL A 129 -13.02 9.99 -6.94
CA VAL A 129 -13.47 8.89 -6.06
C VAL A 129 -14.98 8.78 -6.22
N LEU A 130 -15.43 7.62 -6.68
CA LEU A 130 -16.85 7.35 -6.84
C LEU A 130 -17.53 7.33 -5.45
N PRO A 131 -18.77 7.82 -5.30
CA PRO A 131 -19.46 7.87 -4.02
C PRO A 131 -19.48 6.53 -3.28
N GLU A 132 -19.68 5.43 -4.00
CA GLU A 132 -19.67 4.07 -3.46
C GLU A 132 -18.32 3.60 -2.91
N HIS A 133 -17.23 4.25 -3.31
CA HIS A 133 -15.85 3.95 -2.86
C HIS A 133 -15.35 4.90 -1.76
N LEU A 134 -16.14 5.93 -1.43
CA LEU A 134 -15.68 7.03 -0.59
C LEU A 134 -15.26 6.60 0.80
N ASP A 135 -16.07 5.77 1.47
CA ASP A 135 -15.81 5.37 2.85
C ASP A 135 -14.52 4.54 2.96
N SER A 136 -14.30 3.62 2.01
CA SER A 136 -13.06 2.85 1.94
C SER A 136 -11.85 3.74 1.66
N TYR A 137 -11.96 4.66 0.70
CA TYR A 137 -10.88 5.59 0.38
C TYR A 137 -10.50 6.49 1.56
N VAL A 138 -11.49 7.07 2.23
CA VAL A 138 -11.28 7.90 3.44
C VAL A 138 -10.63 7.08 4.55
N ALA A 139 -11.08 5.85 4.76
CA ALA A 139 -10.49 4.96 5.76
C ALA A 139 -9.02 4.62 5.45
N GLN A 140 -8.68 4.38 4.18
CA GLN A 140 -7.29 4.17 3.76
C GLN A 140 -6.43 5.41 3.99
N CYS A 141 -6.93 6.60 3.67
CA CYS A 141 -6.25 7.86 3.96
C CYS A 141 -6.00 8.03 5.46
N ARG A 142 -7.01 7.77 6.30
CA ARG A 142 -6.89 7.84 7.76
C ARG A 142 -5.94 6.79 8.32
N ALA A 143 -5.97 5.57 7.81
CA ALA A 143 -5.03 4.52 8.22
C ALA A 143 -3.59 4.90 7.92
N THR A 144 -3.32 5.49 6.74
CA THR A 144 -1.97 5.94 6.38
C THR A 144 -1.55 7.17 7.20
N GLY A 145 -2.42 8.15 7.36
CA GLY A 145 -2.16 9.32 8.22
C GLY A 145 -1.90 8.92 9.67
N GLY A 146 -2.68 7.97 10.18
CA GLY A 146 -2.58 7.43 11.53
C GLY A 146 -1.31 6.63 11.83
N LEU A 147 -0.50 6.30 10.82
CA LEU A 147 0.83 5.70 11.03
C LEU A 147 1.80 6.63 11.78
N ARG A 148 1.46 7.90 11.96
CA ARG A 148 2.23 8.80 12.82
C ARG A 148 1.99 8.50 14.31
N GLU A 149 0.74 8.31 14.70
CA GLU A 149 0.34 8.06 16.07
C GLU A 149 0.44 6.57 16.44
N HIS A 150 0.24 5.72 15.44
CA HIS A 150 0.22 4.26 15.55
C HIS A 150 1.07 3.62 14.45
N PRO A 151 2.41 3.78 14.49
CA PRO A 151 3.31 3.20 13.50
C PRO A 151 3.29 1.67 13.56
N LEU A 152 3.53 1.02 12.41
CA LEU A 152 3.74 -0.43 12.35
C LEU A 152 5.16 -0.83 12.77
N THR A 153 6.11 0.11 12.75
CA THR A 153 7.53 -0.10 13.05
C THR A 153 7.79 -0.96 14.30
N PRO A 154 7.14 -0.72 15.47
CA PRO A 154 7.38 -1.53 16.66
C PRO A 154 6.99 -3.01 16.50
N GLU A 155 5.97 -3.32 15.70
CA GLU A 155 5.51 -4.69 15.50
C GLU A 155 6.41 -5.47 14.51
N LEU A 156 7.03 -4.76 13.57
CA LEU A 156 7.87 -5.35 12.52
C LEU A 156 9.19 -5.93 13.06
N GLY A 157 9.69 -5.45 14.20
CA GLY A 157 10.94 -5.92 14.80
C GLY A 157 10.95 -7.40 15.21
N SER A 158 9.78 -8.01 15.36
CA SER A 158 9.62 -9.45 15.66
C SER A 158 9.21 -10.30 14.44
N LEU A 159 9.02 -9.68 13.28
CA LEU A 159 8.54 -10.36 12.07
C LEU A 159 9.67 -11.13 11.38
N ASN A 160 9.65 -12.45 11.49
CA ASN A 160 10.68 -13.35 10.95
C ASN A 160 10.38 -13.86 9.52
N VAL A 161 9.66 -13.10 8.71
CA VAL A 161 9.36 -13.42 7.32
C VAL A 161 10.42 -12.78 6.41
N PRO A 162 11.01 -13.50 5.43
CA PRO A 162 11.90 -12.91 4.45
C PRO A 162 11.24 -11.75 3.72
N THR A 163 11.89 -10.59 3.66
CA THR A 163 11.30 -9.38 3.12
C THR A 163 12.22 -8.69 2.13
N LEU A 164 11.75 -8.48 0.90
CA LEU A 164 12.39 -7.58 -0.05
C LEU A 164 11.80 -6.18 0.11
N VAL A 165 12.65 -5.22 0.46
CA VAL A 165 12.29 -3.80 0.57
C VAL A 165 12.84 -3.06 -0.63
N VAL A 166 11.96 -2.45 -1.42
CA VAL A 166 12.33 -1.71 -2.63
C VAL A 166 11.98 -0.23 -2.45
N GLY A 167 13.00 0.61 -2.56
CA GLY A 167 12.88 2.06 -2.44
C GLY A 167 13.17 2.77 -3.76
N ALA A 168 12.69 4.00 -3.89
CA ALA A 168 12.92 4.87 -5.04
C ALA A 168 13.56 6.18 -4.60
N GLY A 169 14.71 6.52 -5.19
CA GLY A 169 15.49 7.70 -4.81
C GLY A 169 14.80 9.02 -5.11
N ARG A 170 13.94 9.06 -6.14
CA ARG A 170 13.14 10.24 -6.53
C ARG A 170 11.67 10.15 -6.10
N ASP A 171 11.35 9.28 -5.18
CA ASP A 171 9.98 9.14 -4.65
C ASP A 171 9.62 10.35 -3.77
N THR A 172 8.68 11.17 -4.23
CA THR A 172 8.17 12.34 -3.52
C THR A 172 6.92 12.03 -2.68
N VAL A 173 6.43 10.79 -2.69
CA VAL A 173 5.22 10.35 -1.99
C VAL A 173 5.57 9.62 -0.69
N ALA A 174 6.25 8.49 -0.78
CA ALA A 174 6.69 7.70 0.37
C ALA A 174 8.12 8.06 0.82
N GLY A 175 8.97 8.42 -0.15
CA GLY A 175 10.38 8.72 0.08
C GLY A 175 11.23 7.47 0.35
N ALA A 176 12.50 7.50 -0.04
CA ALA A 176 13.43 6.39 0.22
C ALA A 176 13.69 6.15 1.73
N GLY A 177 13.49 7.17 2.57
CA GLY A 177 13.66 7.07 4.02
C GLY A 177 12.77 6.02 4.68
N GLY A 178 11.52 5.87 4.20
CA GLY A 178 10.61 4.84 4.67
C GLY A 178 11.15 3.42 4.44
N SER A 179 11.74 3.18 3.25
CA SER A 179 12.36 1.90 2.92
C SER A 179 13.58 1.61 3.80
N VAL A 180 14.38 2.63 4.15
CA VAL A 180 15.52 2.48 5.07
C VAL A 180 15.04 2.14 6.50
N ILE A 181 13.95 2.74 6.96
CA ILE A 181 13.36 2.44 8.28
C ILE A 181 12.89 0.97 8.30
N LEU A 182 12.18 0.55 7.26
CA LEU A 182 11.71 -0.84 7.13
C LEU A 182 12.88 -1.84 7.21
N ASP A 183 13.94 -1.63 6.43
CA ASP A 183 15.10 -2.51 6.42
C ASP A 183 15.83 -2.57 7.77
N ARG A 184 15.97 -1.44 8.44
CA ARG A 184 16.58 -1.40 9.78
C ARG A 184 15.75 -2.07 10.87
N THR A 185 14.45 -2.21 10.63
CA THR A 185 13.51 -2.76 11.62
C THR A 185 13.27 -4.24 11.41
N LEU A 186 13.13 -4.68 10.16
CA LEU A 186 12.82 -6.07 9.81
C LEU A 186 14.05 -6.97 9.97
N PRO A 187 13.97 -8.07 10.76
CA PRO A 187 15.12 -8.93 11.03
C PRO A 187 15.68 -9.68 9.81
N LYS A 188 14.85 -9.90 8.79
CA LYS A 188 15.17 -10.66 7.57
C LYS A 188 14.83 -9.88 6.31
N SER A 189 15.35 -8.67 6.20
CA SER A 189 15.12 -7.82 5.02
C SER A 189 16.35 -7.73 4.13
N GLU A 190 16.08 -7.47 2.85
CA GLU A 190 17.04 -7.05 1.84
C GLU A 190 16.55 -5.74 1.24
N LEU A 191 17.33 -4.67 1.35
CA LEU A 191 16.99 -3.35 0.79
C LEU A 191 17.65 -3.14 -0.56
N HIS A 192 16.85 -2.71 -1.53
CA HIS A 192 17.35 -2.16 -2.79
C HIS A 192 16.72 -0.79 -3.08
N ILE A 193 17.55 0.23 -3.36
CA ILE A 193 17.08 1.57 -3.73
C ILE A 193 17.46 1.86 -5.18
N PHE A 194 16.45 2.02 -6.04
CA PHE A 194 16.61 2.50 -7.41
C PHE A 194 16.74 4.02 -7.38
N GLN A 195 17.96 4.54 -7.57
CA GLN A 195 18.30 5.95 -7.36
C GLN A 195 17.49 6.91 -8.23
N ASP A 196 17.24 6.53 -9.48
CA ASP A 196 16.55 7.38 -10.46
C ASP A 196 15.03 7.11 -10.56
N ALA A 197 14.53 6.09 -9.86
CA ALA A 197 13.12 5.71 -9.87
C ALA A 197 12.26 6.72 -9.11
N GLY A 198 11.03 6.90 -9.59
CA GLY A 198 9.94 7.54 -8.87
C GLY A 198 9.07 6.55 -8.11
N HIS A 199 7.94 7.03 -7.57
CA HIS A 199 6.99 6.23 -6.81
C HIS A 199 6.47 5.01 -7.59
N GLY A 200 6.52 3.82 -7.00
CA GLY A 200 6.12 2.55 -7.64
C GLY A 200 7.18 2.01 -8.61
N VAL A 201 8.30 1.54 -8.05
CA VAL A 201 9.46 1.02 -8.81
C VAL A 201 9.06 -0.09 -9.78
N TYR A 202 8.14 -0.97 -9.38
CA TYR A 202 7.65 -2.08 -10.23
C TYR A 202 7.09 -1.62 -11.60
N THR A 203 6.74 -0.35 -11.74
CA THR A 203 6.27 0.25 -12.99
C THR A 203 7.30 1.15 -13.66
N THR A 204 8.10 1.89 -12.87
CA THR A 204 9.06 2.88 -13.38
C THR A 204 10.39 2.26 -13.76
N GLU A 205 10.82 1.19 -13.05
CA GLU A 205 12.08 0.44 -13.29
C GLU A 205 11.78 -1.06 -13.51
N ARG A 206 10.86 -1.33 -14.41
CA ARG A 206 10.19 -2.63 -14.59
C ARG A 206 11.15 -3.80 -14.71
N GLU A 207 12.17 -3.71 -15.59
CA GLU A 207 13.10 -4.80 -15.84
C GLU A 207 14.04 -5.03 -14.64
N GLY A 208 14.54 -3.95 -14.05
CA GLY A 208 15.37 -4.03 -12.84
C GLY A 208 14.62 -4.62 -11.66
N PHE A 209 13.36 -4.22 -11.47
CA PHE A 209 12.50 -4.75 -10.40
C PHE A 209 12.22 -6.26 -10.61
N ARG A 210 11.87 -6.67 -11.81
CA ARG A 210 11.59 -8.08 -12.15
C ARG A 210 12.80 -8.98 -11.87
N LYS A 211 13.98 -8.53 -12.35
CA LYS A 211 15.23 -9.25 -12.06
C LYS A 211 15.49 -9.36 -10.57
N LEU A 212 15.38 -8.25 -9.84
CA LEU A 212 15.58 -8.22 -8.38
C LEU A 212 14.62 -9.16 -7.65
N LEU A 213 13.33 -9.17 -8.05
CA LEU A 213 12.31 -10.06 -7.49
C LEU A 213 12.67 -11.53 -7.71
N LEU A 214 13.00 -11.93 -8.93
CA LEU A 214 13.39 -13.33 -9.24
C LEU A 214 14.66 -13.73 -8.49
N ASP A 215 15.69 -12.86 -8.46
CA ASP A 215 16.92 -13.12 -7.73
C ASP A 215 16.65 -13.31 -6.21
N PHE A 216 15.76 -12.51 -5.63
CA PHE A 216 15.36 -12.64 -4.22
C PHE A 216 14.61 -13.95 -3.95
N LEU A 217 13.60 -14.26 -4.75
CA LEU A 217 12.79 -15.47 -4.56
C LEU A 217 13.58 -16.74 -4.86
N GLY A 218 14.49 -16.71 -5.83
CA GLY A 218 15.39 -17.83 -6.14
C GLY A 218 16.33 -18.15 -4.98
N ARG A 219 16.84 -17.14 -4.22
CA ARG A 219 17.64 -17.40 -3.01
C ARG A 219 16.85 -18.04 -1.88
N LEU A 220 15.54 -17.97 -1.92
CA LEU A 220 14.62 -18.56 -0.93
C LEU A 220 14.05 -19.92 -1.40
N ASP A 221 14.48 -20.43 -2.57
CA ASP A 221 13.93 -21.63 -3.20
C ASP A 221 12.39 -21.57 -3.39
N LEU A 222 11.87 -20.38 -3.72
CA LEU A 222 10.43 -20.14 -3.94
C LEU A 222 10.03 -20.12 -5.42
N ILE A 223 11.00 -20.21 -6.32
CA ILE A 223 10.83 -20.31 -7.80
C ILE A 223 11.92 -21.20 -8.37
#